data_023ec906b2a98dd637749aeba4fd6ff9
#
_entry.id   023ec906b2a98dd637749aeba4fd6ff9
#
_cell.length_a   1.000
_cell.length_b   1.000
_cell.length_c   1.000
_cell.angle_alpha   90.00
_cell.angle_beta   90.00
_cell.angle_gamma   90.00
#
_symmetry.space_group_name_H-M   'P 1'
#
loop_
_entity.id
_entity.type
_entity.pdbx_description
1 polymer ?
#
loop_
_entity_poly.entity_id
_entity_poly.type
_entity_poly.pdbx_seq_one_letter_code
_entity_poly.pdbx_strand_id
1 'polypeptide(L)'
;VEGALCKAAVALLGVLVTLNIRYSNILYLKADVMQTQMISYYTTLITRIESIEGYTEDAQVVYIGEYDKHDKNLVGISEYFDDLDLATYKGEPIFNDYAWKETMELWCGFAPELGDAAEFEGNAEVASMPCYPEQGSIRCINGKIVVKFADEQ
;
A
#
# COMPACT_ATOMS: atom_id res chain seq x y z
N VAL A 1 45.35 -11.39 -32.00
CA VAL A 1 44.70 -11.93 -30.78
C VAL A 1 44.12 -10.78 -29.92
N GLU A 2 44.88 -9.73 -29.63
CA GLU A 2 44.46 -8.60 -28.80
C GLU A 2 43.26 -7.85 -29.34
N GLY A 3 43.17 -7.61 -30.64
CA GLY A 3 42.04 -6.91 -31.24
C GLY A 3 40.73 -7.69 -31.21
N ALA A 4 40.77 -9.01 -31.24
CA ALA A 4 39.57 -9.85 -31.14
C ALA A 4 39.06 -9.88 -29.68
N LEU A 5 39.97 -9.93 -28.71
CA LEU A 5 39.61 -9.88 -27.28
C LEU A 5 38.94 -8.54 -26.91
N CYS A 6 39.51 -7.43 -27.41
CA CYS A 6 38.93 -6.10 -27.19
C CYS A 6 37.53 -5.99 -27.78
N LYS A 7 37.28 -6.46 -28.99
CA LYS A 7 35.95 -6.47 -29.61
C LYS A 7 34.97 -7.33 -28.85
N ALA A 8 35.37 -8.50 -28.36
CA ALA A 8 34.55 -9.35 -27.54
C ALA A 8 34.17 -8.68 -26.20
N ALA A 9 35.14 -8.02 -25.56
CA ALA A 9 34.88 -7.29 -24.31
C ALA A 9 33.90 -6.12 -24.51
N VAL A 10 34.05 -5.36 -25.59
CA VAL A 10 33.12 -4.27 -25.94
C VAL A 10 31.71 -4.81 -26.22
N ALA A 11 31.58 -5.90 -26.95
CA ALA A 11 30.30 -6.54 -27.23
C ALA A 11 29.62 -7.03 -25.93
N LEU A 12 30.38 -7.68 -25.04
CA LEU A 12 29.88 -8.12 -23.74
C LEU A 12 29.44 -6.96 -22.90
N LEU A 13 30.22 -5.88 -22.84
CA LEU A 13 29.84 -4.66 -22.12
C LEU A 13 28.51 -4.06 -22.66
N GLY A 14 28.37 -4.00 -23.99
CA GLY A 14 27.16 -3.55 -24.64
C GLY A 14 25.93 -4.38 -24.23
N VAL A 15 26.06 -5.69 -24.17
CA VAL A 15 25.01 -6.60 -23.72
C VAL A 15 24.67 -6.33 -22.25
N LEU A 16 25.66 -6.24 -21.38
CA LEU A 16 25.45 -5.97 -19.95
C LEU A 16 24.76 -4.63 -19.71
N VAL A 17 25.17 -3.57 -20.41
CA VAL A 17 24.54 -2.25 -20.32
C VAL A 17 23.08 -2.32 -20.77
N THR A 18 22.80 -2.99 -21.89
CA THR A 18 21.43 -3.14 -22.41
C THR A 18 20.52 -3.89 -21.43
N LEU A 19 21.03 -4.99 -20.86
CA LEU A 19 20.31 -5.75 -19.84
C LEU A 19 20.06 -4.91 -18.59
N ASN A 20 21.04 -4.14 -18.14
CA ASN A 20 20.90 -3.27 -16.98
C ASN A 20 19.85 -2.18 -17.21
N ILE A 21 19.86 -1.51 -18.37
CA ILE A 21 18.84 -0.51 -18.74
C ILE A 21 17.45 -1.14 -18.74
N ARG A 22 17.30 -2.31 -19.37
CA ARG A 22 16.00 -3.01 -19.40
C ARG A 22 15.51 -3.36 -18.00
N TYR A 23 16.39 -3.89 -17.16
CA TYR A 23 16.09 -4.24 -15.79
C TYR A 23 15.66 -3.01 -14.97
N SER A 24 16.42 -1.92 -15.06
CA SER A 24 16.09 -0.67 -14.37
C SER A 24 14.74 -0.11 -14.80
N ASN A 25 14.42 -0.11 -16.09
CA ASN A 25 13.14 0.36 -16.60
C ASN A 25 11.97 -0.47 -16.06
N ILE A 26 12.12 -1.77 -15.93
CA ILE A 26 11.09 -2.63 -15.35
C ILE A 26 10.88 -2.33 -13.87
N LEU A 27 11.97 -2.12 -13.11
CA LEU A 27 11.88 -1.74 -11.70
C LEU A 27 11.16 -0.39 -11.51
N TYR A 28 11.51 0.61 -12.32
CA TYR A 28 10.84 1.91 -12.28
C TYR A 28 9.37 1.80 -12.63
N LEU A 29 9.03 1.03 -13.66
CA LEU A 29 7.64 0.81 -14.04
C LEU A 29 6.85 0.13 -12.91
N LYS A 30 7.43 -0.90 -12.28
CA LYS A 30 6.82 -1.58 -11.13
C LYS A 30 6.58 -0.60 -9.99
N ALA A 31 7.57 0.21 -9.64
CA ALA A 31 7.46 1.21 -8.58
C ALA A 31 6.37 2.25 -8.87
N ASP A 32 6.29 2.76 -10.09
CA ASP A 32 5.31 3.76 -10.54
C ASP A 32 3.89 3.22 -10.49
N VAL A 33 3.68 2.00 -10.98
CA VAL A 33 2.37 1.34 -10.94
C VAL A 33 1.94 1.08 -9.50
N MET A 34 2.83 0.59 -8.64
CA MET A 34 2.53 0.35 -7.23
C MET A 34 2.19 1.64 -6.49
N GLN A 35 2.93 2.72 -6.74
CA GLN A 35 2.64 4.03 -6.17
C GLN A 35 1.26 4.54 -6.59
N THR A 36 0.94 4.42 -7.88
CA THR A 36 -0.36 4.83 -8.41
C THR A 36 -1.51 4.05 -7.77
N GLN A 37 -1.37 2.75 -7.60
CA GLN A 37 -2.38 1.92 -6.94
C GLN A 37 -2.54 2.28 -5.47
N MET A 38 -1.45 2.50 -4.77
CA MET A 38 -1.45 2.90 -3.38
C MET A 38 -2.21 4.23 -3.18
N ILE A 39 -1.91 5.24 -4.01
CA ILE A 39 -2.62 6.53 -3.96
C ILE A 39 -4.12 6.32 -4.23
N SER A 40 -4.47 5.51 -5.22
CA SER A 40 -5.87 5.20 -5.55
C SER A 40 -6.59 4.53 -4.38
N TYR A 41 -5.94 3.57 -3.74
CA TYR A 41 -6.46 2.87 -2.57
C TYR A 41 -6.71 3.84 -1.40
N TYR A 42 -5.71 4.63 -1.03
CA TYR A 42 -5.86 5.59 0.07
C TYR A 42 -6.89 6.68 -0.23
N THR A 43 -6.91 7.19 -1.46
CA THR A 43 -7.93 8.16 -1.85
C THR A 43 -9.33 7.58 -1.70
N THR A 44 -9.52 6.31 -2.04
CA THR A 44 -10.80 5.63 -1.85
C THR A 44 -11.15 5.47 -0.37
N LEU A 45 -10.18 5.05 0.44
CA LEU A 45 -10.35 4.91 1.89
C LEU A 45 -10.72 6.27 2.52
N ILE A 46 -9.95 7.31 2.22
CA ILE A 46 -10.17 8.68 2.73
C ILE A 46 -11.55 9.18 2.34
N THR A 47 -11.93 9.06 1.07
CA THR A 47 -13.26 9.47 0.60
C THR A 47 -14.39 8.76 1.35
N ARG A 48 -14.21 7.47 1.67
CA ARG A 48 -15.18 6.73 2.47
C ARG A 48 -15.22 7.21 3.92
N ILE A 49 -14.07 7.51 4.53
CA ILE A 49 -14.00 8.07 5.89
C ILE A 49 -14.73 9.41 5.94
N GLU A 50 -14.42 10.31 5.00
CA GLU A 50 -15.01 11.65 4.94
C GLU A 50 -16.51 11.64 4.62
N SER A 51 -17.00 10.58 3.96
CA SER A 51 -18.43 10.43 3.63
C SER A 51 -19.29 9.83 4.74
N ILE A 52 -18.70 9.42 5.85
CA ILE A 52 -19.44 8.85 6.98
C ILE A 52 -20.23 9.95 7.70
N GLU A 53 -21.49 9.65 7.99
CA GLU A 53 -22.33 10.53 8.80
C GLU A 53 -21.67 10.74 10.19
N GLY A 54 -21.47 12.00 10.56
CA GLY A 54 -20.77 12.36 11.80
C GLY A 54 -19.27 12.61 11.64
N TYR A 55 -18.71 12.49 10.43
CA TYR A 55 -17.34 12.92 10.17
C TYR A 55 -17.21 14.45 10.30
N THR A 56 -16.13 14.87 10.96
CA THR A 56 -15.67 16.28 11.01
C THR A 56 -14.16 16.29 10.81
N GLU A 57 -13.61 17.40 10.38
CA GLU A 57 -12.13 17.53 10.17
C GLU A 57 -11.32 17.27 11.45
N ASP A 58 -11.91 17.52 12.63
CA ASP A 58 -11.30 17.27 13.93
C ASP A 58 -11.63 15.87 14.50
N ALA A 59 -12.34 15.01 13.73
CA ALA A 59 -12.70 13.69 14.20
C ALA A 59 -11.48 12.78 14.31
N GLN A 60 -11.34 12.09 15.44
CA GLN A 60 -10.34 11.06 15.59
C GLN A 60 -10.66 9.86 14.71
N VAL A 61 -9.64 9.33 14.03
CA VAL A 61 -9.74 8.10 13.26
C VAL A 61 -9.04 6.96 13.98
N VAL A 62 -9.74 5.86 14.18
CA VAL A 62 -9.25 4.66 14.84
C VAL A 62 -9.20 3.52 13.82
N TYR A 63 -8.06 2.86 13.73
CA TYR A 63 -7.87 1.72 12.85
C TYR A 63 -7.79 0.44 13.67
N ILE A 64 -8.70 -0.51 13.38
CA ILE A 64 -8.81 -1.80 14.08
C ILE A 64 -8.28 -2.92 13.19
N GLY A 65 -7.38 -3.71 13.74
CA GLY A 65 -6.71 -4.79 13.03
C GLY A 65 -5.62 -4.32 12.08
N GLU A 66 -4.82 -5.27 11.63
CA GLU A 66 -3.80 -5.01 10.61
C GLU A 66 -4.42 -5.08 9.22
N TYR A 67 -3.94 -4.22 8.35
CA TYR A 67 -4.27 -4.28 6.94
C TYR A 67 -3.84 -5.63 6.35
N ASP A 68 -4.75 -6.31 5.67
CA ASP A 68 -4.42 -7.57 4.98
C ASP A 68 -3.49 -7.31 3.78
N LYS A 69 -2.23 -7.68 3.93
CA LYS A 69 -1.19 -7.61 2.88
C LYS A 69 -1.55 -8.44 1.63
N HIS A 70 -2.54 -9.31 1.75
CA HIS A 70 -3.02 -10.19 0.69
C HIS A 70 -4.33 -9.72 0.06
N ASP A 71 -4.76 -8.47 0.29
CA ASP A 71 -5.93 -7.95 -0.42
C ASP A 71 -5.71 -8.08 -1.93
N LYS A 72 -6.53 -8.94 -2.53
CA LYS A 72 -6.49 -9.31 -3.95
C LYS A 72 -6.50 -8.11 -4.90
N ASN A 73 -7.00 -6.97 -4.45
CA ASN A 73 -7.04 -5.74 -5.24
C ASN A 73 -5.66 -5.07 -5.40
N LEU A 74 -4.69 -5.42 -4.54
CA LEU A 74 -3.32 -4.91 -4.60
C LEU A 74 -2.32 -5.95 -5.12
N VAL A 75 -2.66 -7.24 -5.05
CA VAL A 75 -1.81 -8.36 -5.45
C VAL A 75 -1.74 -8.55 -6.96
N GLY A 76 -2.74 -8.09 -7.73
CA GLY A 76 -2.81 -8.33 -9.18
C GLY A 76 -1.63 -7.82 -10.00
N ILE A 77 -0.77 -6.97 -9.41
CA ILE A 77 0.47 -6.50 -10.04
C ILE A 77 1.67 -7.34 -9.65
N SER A 78 1.71 -7.91 -8.45
CA SER A 78 2.83 -8.76 -8.05
C SER A 78 2.93 -9.97 -8.98
N GLU A 79 1.83 -10.63 -9.32
CA GLU A 79 1.83 -11.76 -10.25
C GLU A 79 2.39 -11.42 -11.64
N TYR A 80 2.13 -10.20 -12.15
CA TYR A 80 2.64 -9.77 -13.46
C TYR A 80 4.15 -9.51 -13.45
N PHE A 81 4.73 -9.24 -12.29
CA PHE A 81 6.15 -8.90 -12.13
C PHE A 81 6.94 -9.95 -11.34
N ASP A 82 6.28 -10.95 -10.75
CA ASP A 82 6.95 -12.01 -9.97
C ASP A 82 7.77 -12.96 -10.86
N ASP A 83 7.42 -13.13 -12.13
CA ASP A 83 8.24 -13.84 -13.12
C ASP A 83 9.60 -13.16 -13.38
N LEU A 84 9.81 -11.96 -12.85
CA LEU A 84 11.07 -11.22 -12.90
C LEU A 84 11.80 -11.29 -11.55
N ASP A 85 11.91 -12.47 -11.01
CA ASP A 85 12.46 -12.84 -9.69
C ASP A 85 13.96 -12.46 -9.47
N LEU A 86 14.49 -11.63 -10.33
CA LEU A 86 15.84 -11.05 -10.21
C LEU A 86 15.88 -9.79 -9.33
N ALA A 87 14.73 -9.30 -8.88
CA ALA A 87 14.67 -8.10 -8.08
C ALA A 87 14.47 -8.42 -6.61
N THR A 88 15.47 -8.10 -5.81
CA THR A 88 15.40 -8.05 -4.35
C THR A 88 14.32 -7.11 -3.78
N TYR A 89 13.69 -6.30 -4.63
CA TYR A 89 12.50 -5.54 -4.31
C TYR A 89 11.28 -6.45 -4.47
N LYS A 90 11.04 -7.28 -3.49
CA LYS A 90 9.71 -7.84 -3.24
C LYS A 90 8.84 -6.63 -2.97
N GLY A 91 8.13 -6.15 -3.98
CA GLY A 91 7.24 -5.02 -3.85
C GLY A 91 6.13 -5.31 -2.86
N GLU A 92 6.51 -5.49 -1.63
CA GLU A 92 5.57 -5.29 -0.55
C GLU A 92 5.06 -3.87 -0.74
N PRO A 93 3.78 -3.69 -0.88
CA PRO A 93 3.21 -2.36 -0.90
C PRO A 93 3.83 -1.59 0.26
N ILE A 94 3.99 -0.30 0.13
CA ILE A 94 4.51 0.59 1.17
C ILE A 94 3.54 0.63 2.38
N PHE A 95 2.86 -0.45 2.62
CA PHE A 95 1.99 -0.81 3.71
C PHE A 95 2.79 -1.59 4.76
N ASN A 96 3.93 -1.08 5.15
CA ASN A 96 4.45 -1.52 6.42
C ASN A 96 3.70 -0.72 7.51
N ASP A 97 3.55 -1.32 8.67
CA ASP A 97 2.86 -0.78 9.84
C ASP A 97 3.36 0.61 10.27
N TYR A 98 4.38 1.10 9.60
CA TYR A 98 5.13 2.29 9.93
C TYR A 98 4.91 3.47 8.96
N ALA A 99 4.84 3.22 7.67
CA ALA A 99 4.91 4.29 6.66
C ALA A 99 3.55 4.63 6.01
N TRP A 100 2.51 3.83 6.24
CA TRP A 100 1.24 4.04 5.53
C TRP A 100 0.52 5.33 5.95
N LYS A 101 0.62 5.73 7.22
CA LYS A 101 0.04 6.97 7.72
C LYS A 101 0.73 8.18 7.13
N GLU A 102 2.07 8.19 7.19
CA GLU A 102 2.89 9.23 6.58
C GLU A 102 2.72 9.30 5.06
N THR A 103 2.44 8.15 4.44
CA THR A 103 2.13 8.10 3.01
C THR A 103 0.77 8.75 2.71
N MET A 104 -0.27 8.53 3.50
CA MET A 104 -1.55 9.22 3.35
C MET A 104 -1.40 10.73 3.56
N GLU A 105 -0.64 11.14 4.57
CA GLU A 105 -0.35 12.55 4.82
C GLU A 105 0.39 13.19 3.65
N LEU A 106 1.51 12.58 3.22
CA LEU A 106 2.39 13.15 2.20
C LEU A 106 1.76 13.16 0.81
N TRP A 107 1.07 12.08 0.42
CA TRP A 107 0.59 11.90 -0.96
C TRP A 107 -0.89 12.22 -1.13
N CYS A 108 -1.68 12.11 -0.08
CA CYS A 108 -3.13 12.36 -0.14
C CYS A 108 -3.55 13.58 0.66
N GLY A 109 -2.66 14.18 1.47
CA GLY A 109 -2.96 15.33 2.30
C GLY A 109 -3.90 15.01 3.47
N PHE A 110 -3.97 13.74 3.90
CA PHE A 110 -4.88 13.29 4.94
C PHE A 110 -4.10 12.90 6.21
N ALA A 111 -4.18 13.73 7.24
CA ALA A 111 -3.49 13.57 8.52
C ALA A 111 -4.49 13.73 9.68
N PRO A 112 -5.41 12.77 9.88
CA PRO A 112 -6.37 12.85 10.97
C PRO A 112 -5.70 12.66 12.33
N GLU A 113 -6.30 13.17 13.39
CA GLU A 113 -5.93 12.77 14.73
C GLU A 113 -6.21 11.30 14.93
N LEU A 114 -5.23 10.54 15.45
CA LEU A 114 -5.37 9.10 15.63
C LEU A 114 -5.92 8.80 17.03
N GLY A 115 -6.99 8.02 17.08
CA GLY A 115 -7.51 7.47 18.33
C GLY A 115 -6.85 6.14 18.69
N ASP A 116 -7.02 5.73 19.94
CA ASP A 116 -6.48 4.47 20.46
C ASP A 116 -7.42 3.31 20.14
N ALA A 117 -6.91 2.27 19.48
CA ALA A 117 -7.66 1.06 19.17
C ALA A 117 -8.07 0.29 20.45
N ALA A 118 -7.26 0.35 21.51
CA ALA A 118 -7.55 -0.31 22.78
C ALA A 118 -8.87 0.15 23.43
N GLU A 119 -9.36 1.37 23.12
CA GLU A 119 -10.66 1.84 23.60
C GLU A 119 -11.84 1.01 23.05
N PHE A 120 -11.63 0.29 21.99
CA PHE A 120 -12.64 -0.48 21.28
C PHE A 120 -12.50 -2.01 21.49
N GLU A 121 -11.53 -2.45 22.30
CA GLU A 121 -11.39 -3.86 22.67
C GLU A 121 -12.69 -4.39 23.27
N GLY A 122 -13.20 -5.50 22.73
CA GLY A 122 -14.44 -6.12 23.17
C GLY A 122 -15.71 -5.33 22.87
N ASN A 123 -15.63 -4.27 22.05
CA ASN A 123 -16.81 -3.52 21.65
C ASN A 123 -17.68 -4.33 20.69
N ALA A 124 -18.93 -4.65 21.10
CA ALA A 124 -19.85 -5.48 20.33
C ALA A 124 -20.23 -4.86 18.96
N GLU A 125 -20.25 -3.53 18.86
CA GLU A 125 -20.55 -2.84 17.60
C GLU A 125 -19.40 -3.03 16.62
N VAL A 126 -18.14 -2.83 17.06
CA VAL A 126 -16.93 -3.08 16.24
C VAL A 126 -16.82 -4.55 15.87
N ALA A 127 -17.10 -5.47 16.78
CA ALA A 127 -17.09 -6.91 16.50
C ALA A 127 -18.07 -7.28 15.36
N SER A 128 -19.22 -6.59 15.29
CA SER A 128 -20.24 -6.81 14.25
C SER A 128 -19.91 -6.16 12.89
N MET A 129 -18.90 -5.28 12.81
CA MET A 129 -18.53 -4.62 11.56
C MET A 129 -17.83 -5.62 10.64
N PRO A 130 -18.12 -5.58 9.32
CA PRO A 130 -17.31 -6.28 8.33
C PRO A 130 -15.93 -5.62 8.22
N CYS A 131 -14.97 -6.35 7.65
CA CYS A 131 -13.65 -5.80 7.36
C CYS A 131 -13.65 -4.97 6.07
N TYR A 132 -12.80 -3.95 6.02
CA TYR A 132 -12.58 -3.16 4.82
C TYR A 132 -12.03 -4.07 3.69
N PRO A 133 -12.49 -3.96 2.44
CA PRO A 133 -13.26 -2.84 1.87
C PRO A 133 -14.79 -3.02 1.85
N GLU A 134 -15.36 -3.94 2.60
CA GLU A 134 -16.81 -4.16 2.59
C GLU A 134 -17.60 -2.95 3.08
N GLN A 135 -18.85 -2.84 2.64
CA GLN A 135 -19.73 -1.76 3.08
C GLN A 135 -20.06 -1.92 4.57
N GLY A 136 -19.91 -0.85 5.35
CA GLY A 136 -20.11 -0.87 6.79
C GLY A 136 -18.85 -1.15 7.62
N SER A 137 -17.69 -1.31 6.97
CA SER A 137 -16.38 -1.44 7.62
C SER A 137 -15.85 -0.13 8.22
N ILE A 138 -16.52 0.99 7.93
CA ILE A 138 -16.21 2.31 8.47
C ILE A 138 -17.48 2.84 9.11
N ARG A 139 -17.39 3.24 10.39
CA ARG A 139 -18.52 3.80 11.15
C ARG A 139 -18.08 4.89 12.12
N CYS A 140 -19.00 5.80 12.43
CA CYS A 140 -18.81 6.71 13.55
C CYS A 140 -19.34 6.06 14.84
N ILE A 141 -18.44 5.77 15.77
CA ILE A 141 -18.77 5.13 17.06
C ILE A 141 -18.21 6.02 18.18
N ASN A 142 -19.05 6.43 19.10
CA ASN A 142 -18.68 7.34 20.21
C ASN A 142 -18.01 8.65 19.76
N GLY A 143 -18.38 9.17 18.59
CA GLY A 143 -17.80 10.40 18.03
C GLY A 143 -16.42 10.22 17.38
N LYS A 144 -15.91 8.99 17.26
CA LYS A 144 -14.70 8.64 16.54
C LYS A 144 -15.03 7.85 15.28
N ILE A 145 -14.24 8.02 14.23
CA ILE A 145 -14.38 7.24 12.99
C ILE A 145 -13.56 5.96 13.12
N VAL A 146 -14.25 4.84 13.17
CA VAL A 146 -13.62 3.51 13.30
C VAL A 146 -13.55 2.85 11.93
N VAL A 147 -12.37 2.45 11.53
CA VAL A 147 -12.08 1.68 10.32
C VAL A 147 -11.61 0.30 10.74
N LYS A 148 -12.34 -0.74 10.34
CA LYS A 148 -11.98 -2.13 10.65
C LYS A 148 -11.31 -2.79 9.45
N PHE A 149 -10.03 -3.13 9.56
CA PHE A 149 -9.27 -3.85 8.52
C PHE A 149 -9.31 -5.35 8.72
N ALA A 150 -9.22 -5.81 9.97
CA ALA A 150 -9.27 -7.22 10.32
C ALA A 150 -9.94 -7.42 11.67
N ASP A 151 -10.35 -8.65 11.96
CA ASP A 151 -10.80 -9.02 13.30
C ASP A 151 -9.61 -8.99 14.27
N GLU A 152 -9.85 -8.53 15.49
CA GLU A 152 -8.86 -8.61 16.55
C GLU A 152 -8.48 -10.07 16.79
N GLN A 153 -7.18 -10.36 16.82
CA GLN A 153 -6.65 -11.69 17.11
C GLN A 153 -6.45 -11.89 18.60
#